data_b4b9dbecdd421142862118863bfce683
#
_entry.id   b4b9dbecdd421142862118863bfce683
#
_cell.length_a   1.000
_cell.length_b   1.000
_cell.length_c   1.000
_cell.angle_alpha   90.00
_cell.angle_beta   90.00
_cell.angle_gamma   90.00
#
_symmetry.space_group_name_H-M   'P 1'
#
loop_
_entity.id
_entity.type
_entity.pdbx_description
1 polymer ?
#
loop_
_entity_poly.entity_id
_entity_poly.type
_entity_poly.pdbx_seq_one_letter_code
_entity_poly.pdbx_strand_id
1 'polypeptide(L)'
;MRFVLLCAALAAAPAMAGDLVGRQGGDTVRLADGPCTSERVLGMLEPQLHSQFKAATAVVQGNNFAACWRKTGAVAHLLYEDGDQGIVPMSDLKPELSA
;
A
#
# COMPACT_ATOMS: atom_id res chain seq x y z
N MET A 1 -7.78 34.18 19.20
CA MET A 1 -7.93 33.66 19.00
C MET A 1 -7.91 32.65 18.68
N ARG A 2 -8.13 32.75 18.48
CA ARG A 2 -8.27 31.90 18.13
C ARG A 2 -8.10 31.07 17.40
N PHE A 3 -8.23 31.27 17.32
CA PHE A 3 -8.18 30.46 16.54
C PHE A 3 -7.76 29.65 16.02
N VAL A 4 -7.48 29.88 16.05
CA VAL A 4 -7.19 29.13 15.56
C VAL A 4 -6.96 28.26 15.11
N LEU A 5 -6.95 28.53 15.18
CA LEU A 5 -6.83 27.70 14.77
C LEU A 5 -6.75 26.83 14.21
N LEU A 6 -6.71 27.05 14.14
CA LEU A 6 -6.71 26.24 13.64
C LEU A 6 -6.50 25.41 13.06
N CYS A 7 -6.39 25.64 13.03
CA CYS A 7 -6.27 24.92 12.50
C CYS A 7 -6.07 24.07 12.06
N ALA A 8 -5.99 24.31 12.07
CA ALA A 8 -5.92 23.56 11.63
C ALA A 8 -5.75 22.79 11.13
N ALA A 9 -5.70 23.03 11.12
CA ALA A 9 -5.64 22.34 10.63
C ALA A 9 -5.44 21.54 10.14
N LEU A 10 -5.35 21.70 10.05
CA LEU A 10 -5.30 20.99 9.64
C LEU A 10 -5.11 20.14 9.18
N ALA A 11 -4.90 20.26 9.11
CA ALA A 11 -4.79 19.64 8.81
C ALA A 11 -4.83 18.82 8.31
N ALA A 12 -4.94 18.76 8.22
CA ALA A 12 -5.08 17.94 7.79
C ALA A 12 -4.73 17.34 6.95
N ALA A 13 -4.40 17.54 6.63
CA ALA A 13 -4.10 17.12 5.71
C ALA A 13 -3.67 16.02 5.51
N PRO A 14 -3.38 15.56 5.89
CA PRO A 14 -2.86 14.60 5.66
C PRO A 14 -3.25 13.61 5.12
N ALA A 15 -3.80 13.59 5.25
CA ALA A 15 -4.30 12.61 4.85
C ALA A 15 -4.07 12.26 3.63
N MET A 16 -3.57 12.76 3.13
CA MET A 16 -3.50 12.54 2.09
C MET A 16 -2.72 11.67 1.59
N ALA A 17 -1.91 11.15 2.16
CA ALA A 17 -1.21 10.09 1.65
C ALA A 17 -2.10 8.98 1.56
N GLY A 18 -2.74 8.79 0.62
CA GLY A 18 -3.67 7.74 0.49
C GLY A 18 -3.06 6.50 -0.07
N ASP A 19 -3.89 5.50 -0.18
CA ASP A 19 -3.51 4.26 -0.82
C ASP A 19 -3.38 4.46 -2.32
N LEU A 20 -2.57 3.63 -2.93
CA LEU A 20 -2.47 3.55 -4.38
C LEU A 20 -3.24 2.34 -4.86
N VAL A 21 -3.88 2.46 -6.00
CA VAL A 21 -4.69 1.38 -6.55
C VAL A 21 -4.29 1.14 -8.00
N GLY A 22 -4.11 -0.12 -8.34
CA GLY A 22 -3.89 -0.55 -9.71
C GLY A 22 -4.92 -1.56 -10.12
N ARG A 23 -5.28 -1.56 -11.38
CA ARG A 23 -6.27 -2.49 -11.93
C ARG A 23 -5.73 -3.14 -13.18
N GLN A 24 -5.98 -4.44 -13.30
CA GLN A 24 -5.66 -5.18 -14.50
C GLN A 24 -6.83 -6.12 -14.75
N GLY A 25 -7.60 -5.84 -15.79
CA GLY A 25 -8.80 -6.61 -16.06
C GLY A 25 -9.76 -6.47 -14.88
N GLY A 26 -10.20 -7.56 -14.31
CA GLY A 26 -11.06 -7.54 -13.14
C GLY A 26 -10.32 -7.56 -11.82
N ASP A 27 -8.99 -7.60 -11.87
CA ASP A 27 -8.18 -7.72 -10.67
C ASP A 27 -7.75 -6.34 -10.18
N THR A 28 -7.57 -6.20 -8.88
CA THR A 28 -7.21 -4.94 -8.27
C THR A 28 -6.12 -5.17 -7.23
N VAL A 29 -5.13 -4.28 -7.20
CA VAL A 29 -4.17 -4.25 -6.09
C VAL A 29 -4.32 -2.92 -5.39
N ARG A 30 -4.21 -2.95 -4.06
CA ARG A 30 -4.24 -1.76 -3.23
C ARG A 30 -2.98 -1.74 -2.39
N LEU A 31 -2.21 -0.67 -2.53
CA LEU A 31 -0.95 -0.50 -1.82
C LEU A 31 -1.14 0.58 -0.78
N ALA A 32 -1.11 0.17 0.48
CA ALA A 32 -1.32 1.10 1.58
C ALA A 32 -0.02 1.82 1.91
N ASP A 33 -0.15 2.94 2.60
CA ASP A 33 1.00 3.72 3.03
C ASP A 33 1.47 3.33 4.43
N GLY A 34 0.72 2.49 5.13
CA GLY A 34 1.10 2.04 6.45
C GLY A 34 2.03 0.84 6.44
N PRO A 35 2.54 0.46 7.58
CA PRO A 35 3.50 -0.63 7.66
C PRO A 35 2.88 -1.97 7.29
N CYS A 36 3.73 -2.89 6.81
CA CYS A 36 3.32 -4.26 6.56
C CYS A 36 2.85 -4.89 7.85
N THR A 37 1.67 -5.49 7.83
CA THR A 37 1.09 -6.13 9.02
C THR A 37 0.94 -7.64 8.85
N SER A 38 1.29 -8.20 7.71
CA SER A 38 1.18 -9.62 7.48
C SER A 38 2.33 -10.35 8.16
N GLU A 39 2.02 -11.10 9.20
CA GLU A 39 3.05 -11.85 9.89
C GLU A 39 3.67 -12.92 8.99
N ARG A 40 2.90 -13.46 8.08
CA ARG A 40 3.43 -14.45 7.15
C ARG A 40 4.46 -13.85 6.22
N VAL A 41 4.16 -12.68 5.66
CA VAL A 41 5.12 -12.03 4.76
C VAL A 41 6.35 -11.59 5.55
N LEU A 42 6.14 -11.00 6.73
CA LEU A 42 7.27 -10.56 7.54
C LEU A 42 8.16 -11.74 7.92
N GLY A 43 7.57 -12.91 8.14
CA GLY A 43 8.34 -14.10 8.44
C GLY A 43 9.18 -14.62 7.30
N MET A 44 8.89 -14.20 6.06
CA MET A 44 9.70 -14.55 4.89
C MET A 44 10.84 -13.57 4.66
N LEU A 45 10.86 -12.46 5.39
CA LEU A 45 11.83 -11.39 5.19
C LEU A 45 12.80 -11.35 6.34
N GLU A 46 14.02 -10.95 6.05
CA GLU A 46 14.98 -10.69 7.12
C GLU A 46 14.49 -9.53 7.97
N PRO A 47 14.72 -9.57 9.28
CA PRO A 47 14.16 -8.55 10.16
C PRO A 47 14.51 -7.11 9.77
N GLN A 48 15.70 -6.89 9.22
CA GLN A 48 16.10 -5.55 8.84
C GLN A 48 15.33 -5.03 7.63
N LEU A 49 14.61 -5.91 6.92
CA LEU A 49 13.81 -5.48 5.78
C LEU A 49 12.37 -5.15 6.16
N HIS A 50 11.94 -5.51 7.37
CA HIS A 50 10.54 -5.35 7.75
C HIS A 50 10.06 -3.91 7.60
N SER A 51 10.86 -2.94 7.99
CA SER A 51 10.47 -1.54 7.95
C SER A 51 10.44 -0.98 6.53
N GLN A 52 10.96 -1.70 5.56
CA GLN A 52 10.94 -1.25 4.18
C GLN A 52 9.65 -1.64 3.45
N PHE A 53 8.87 -2.51 4.04
CA PHE A 53 7.65 -3.01 3.40
C PHE A 53 6.43 -2.39 4.03
N LYS A 54 5.45 -2.11 3.19
CA LYS A 54 4.17 -1.54 3.58
C LYS A 54 3.08 -2.56 3.29
N ALA A 55 1.91 -2.31 3.85
CA ALA A 55 0.79 -3.23 3.70
C ALA A 55 0.20 -3.16 2.29
N ALA A 56 -0.27 -4.28 1.79
CA ALA A 56 -0.92 -4.35 0.50
C ALA A 56 -1.99 -5.44 0.51
N THR A 57 -2.95 -5.31 -0.38
CA THR A 57 -3.94 -6.35 -0.62
C THR A 57 -4.20 -6.45 -2.11
N ALA A 58 -4.66 -7.60 -2.54
CA ALA A 58 -5.05 -7.79 -3.92
C ALA A 58 -6.37 -8.53 -3.96
N VAL A 59 -7.18 -8.22 -4.96
CA VAL A 59 -8.40 -8.97 -5.25
C VAL A 59 -8.21 -9.57 -6.62
N VAL A 60 -8.16 -10.89 -6.68
CA VAL A 60 -7.93 -11.63 -7.91
C VAL A 60 -9.06 -12.63 -8.05
N GLN A 61 -9.82 -12.51 -9.13
CA GLN A 61 -10.96 -13.39 -9.38
C GLN A 61 -11.91 -13.46 -8.18
N GLY A 62 -12.11 -12.31 -7.53
CA GLY A 62 -13.02 -12.21 -6.39
C GLY A 62 -12.43 -12.63 -5.06
N ASN A 63 -11.20 -13.11 -5.04
CA ASN A 63 -10.56 -13.55 -3.80
C ASN A 63 -9.58 -12.51 -3.30
N ASN A 64 -9.55 -12.33 -1.97
CA ASN A 64 -8.66 -11.36 -1.34
C ASN A 64 -7.35 -12.05 -0.95
N PHE A 65 -6.26 -11.37 -1.22
CA PHE A 65 -4.93 -11.86 -0.85
C PHE A 65 -4.20 -10.77 -0.10
N ALA A 66 -3.60 -11.13 1.03
CA ALA A 66 -2.77 -10.21 1.78
C ALA A 66 -1.34 -10.25 1.24
N ALA A 67 -0.69 -9.12 1.28
CA ALA A 67 0.67 -8.97 0.77
C ALA A 67 1.33 -7.79 1.47
N CYS A 68 2.62 -7.62 1.18
CA CYS A 68 3.32 -6.41 1.52
C CYS A 68 4.08 -5.93 0.29
N TRP A 69 4.39 -4.66 0.23
CA TRP A 69 5.01 -4.09 -0.96
C TRP A 69 6.06 -3.08 -0.60
N ARG A 70 6.97 -2.89 -1.53
CA ARG A 70 7.88 -1.75 -1.46
C ARG A 70 8.15 -1.26 -2.89
N LYS A 71 8.54 0.00 -2.99
CA LYS A 71 8.92 0.55 -4.27
C LYS A 71 10.36 0.17 -4.56
N THR A 72 10.60 -0.34 -5.75
CA THR A 72 11.94 -0.67 -6.20
C THR A 72 12.10 -0.05 -7.58
N GLY A 73 12.84 1.04 -7.67
CA GLY A 73 12.95 1.77 -8.92
C GLY A 73 11.59 2.29 -9.36
N ALA A 74 11.17 1.91 -10.56
CA ALA A 74 9.93 2.38 -11.15
C ALA A 74 8.77 1.42 -10.95
N VAL A 75 8.93 0.40 -10.11
CA VAL A 75 7.90 -0.61 -9.90
C VAL A 75 7.58 -0.75 -8.42
N ALA A 76 6.37 -1.21 -8.15
CA ALA A 76 5.99 -1.70 -6.84
C ALA A 76 6.19 -3.20 -6.83
N HIS A 77 6.95 -3.69 -5.88
CA HIS A 77 7.23 -5.11 -5.73
C HIS A 77 6.38 -5.63 -4.58
N LEU A 78 5.53 -6.61 -4.85
CA LEU A 78 4.64 -7.20 -3.85
C LEU A 78 5.11 -8.60 -3.51
N LEU A 79 4.98 -8.93 -2.24
CA LEU A 79 5.25 -10.27 -1.76
C LEU A 79 3.99 -10.76 -1.07
N TYR A 80 3.43 -11.85 -1.58
CA TYR A 80 2.18 -12.41 -1.09
C TYR A 80 2.42 -13.45 -0.01
N GLU A 81 1.38 -13.73 0.75
CA GLU A 81 1.51 -14.66 1.88
C GLU A 81 1.83 -16.08 1.46
N ASP A 82 1.52 -16.45 0.23
CA ASP A 82 1.85 -17.78 -0.29
C ASP A 82 3.23 -17.86 -0.90
N GLY A 83 3.99 -16.77 -0.83
CA GLY A 83 5.33 -16.70 -1.40
C GLY A 83 5.38 -16.19 -2.82
N ASP A 84 4.23 -16.01 -3.48
CA ASP A 84 4.20 -15.41 -4.81
C ASP A 84 4.64 -13.96 -4.75
N GLN A 85 5.14 -13.49 -5.87
CA GLN A 85 5.57 -12.11 -6.00
C GLN A 85 4.85 -11.46 -7.17
N GLY A 86 4.60 -10.16 -7.02
CA GLY A 86 4.00 -9.38 -8.08
C GLY A 86 4.81 -8.14 -8.33
N ILE A 87 4.75 -7.66 -9.57
CA ILE A 87 5.42 -6.43 -9.95
C ILE A 87 4.40 -5.57 -10.68
N VAL A 88 4.22 -4.35 -10.20
CA VAL A 88 3.29 -3.41 -10.80
C VAL A 88 4.05 -2.14 -11.11
N PRO A 89 4.07 -1.70 -12.38
CA PRO A 89 4.70 -0.43 -12.69
C PRO A 89 4.05 0.70 -11.89
N MET A 90 4.86 1.58 -11.32
CA MET A 90 4.32 2.69 -10.54
C MET A 90 3.41 3.57 -11.40
N SER A 91 3.68 3.62 -12.70
CA SER A 91 2.85 4.41 -13.61
C SER A 91 1.43 3.87 -13.76
N ASP A 92 1.21 2.61 -13.40
CA ASP A 92 -0.13 2.02 -13.47
C ASP A 92 -0.92 2.22 -12.19
N LEU A 93 -0.31 2.80 -11.17
CA LEU A 93 -0.95 3.00 -9.87
C LEU A 93 -1.46 4.43 -9.77
N LYS A 94 -2.62 4.57 -9.19
CA LYS A 94 -3.25 5.89 -9.01
C LYS A 94 -3.69 6.02 -7.57
N PRO A 95 -3.66 7.25 -7.04
CA PRO A 95 -4.18 7.46 -5.70
C PRO A 95 -5.63 7.04 -5.63
N GLU A 96 -5.99 6.41 -4.52
CA GLU A 96 -7.39 6.12 -4.28
C GLU A 96 -8.07 7.43 -3.94
N LEU A 97 -9.13 7.72 -4.68
CA LEU A 97 -9.90 8.92 -4.41
C LEU A 97 -11.01 8.54 -3.44
N SER A 98 -11.02 9.17 -2.30
CA SER A 98 -12.18 9.02 -1.44
C SER A 98 -13.04 10.22 -1.70
N ALA A 99 -14.16 9.93 -2.18
CA ALA A 99 -15.09 10.99 -2.55
C ALA A 99 -15.68 11.62 -1.31
#